data_856ef552f39e7c05bd386507cb4c6968
#
_entry.id   856ef552f39e7c05bd386507cb4c6968
#
_cell.length_a   1.000
_cell.length_b   1.000
_cell.length_c   1.000
_cell.angle_alpha   90.00
_cell.angle_beta   90.00
_cell.angle_gamma   90.00
#
_symmetry.space_group_name_H-M   'P 1'
#
loop_
_entity.id
_entity.type
_entity.pdbx_description
1 polymer ?
#
loop_
_entity_poly.entity_id
_entity_poly.type
_entity_poly.pdbx_seq_one_letter_code
_entity_poly.pdbx_strand_id
1 'polypeptide(L)'
;MADRAQLSVVVTRAVHQADELCRLIEKAGAEAIRFPVTKIDPVDDDPVLAQGLDALDQIEIAIFVSPNAATYGLSLLARLDRCFPEDARVLAVGPGTARQLSDRGIRVSAVPK
;
A
#
# COMPACT_ATOMS: atom_id res chain seq x y z
N MET A 1 -6.77 -39.29 -20.66
CA MET A 1 -6.88 -38.04 -19.94
C MET A 1 -6.66 -36.89 -20.92
N ALA A 2 -7.63 -36.03 -21.05
CA ALA A 2 -7.40 -34.84 -21.86
C ALA A 2 -6.28 -34.00 -21.17
N ASP A 3 -5.26 -33.70 -21.95
CA ASP A 3 -4.22 -32.77 -21.54
C ASP A 3 -4.87 -31.40 -21.38
N ARG A 4 -5.16 -31.03 -20.15
CA ARG A 4 -5.60 -29.66 -19.89
C ARG A 4 -4.38 -28.79 -20.07
N ALA A 5 -4.39 -28.00 -21.11
CA ALA A 5 -3.41 -26.93 -21.24
C ALA A 5 -3.31 -26.19 -19.90
N GLN A 6 -2.12 -26.12 -19.35
CA GLN A 6 -1.89 -25.41 -18.09
C GLN A 6 -2.29 -23.95 -18.28
N LEU A 7 -3.17 -23.48 -17.41
CA LEU A 7 -3.56 -22.07 -17.40
C LEU A 7 -2.36 -21.19 -17.04
N SER A 8 -2.08 -20.21 -17.87
CA SER A 8 -1.05 -19.21 -17.60
C SER A 8 -1.71 -17.89 -17.22
N VAL A 9 -1.28 -17.30 -16.13
CA VAL A 9 -1.82 -16.05 -15.59
C VAL A 9 -0.72 -14.99 -15.52
N VAL A 10 -0.93 -13.88 -16.21
CA VAL A 10 -0.01 -12.75 -16.18
C VAL A 10 -0.29 -11.89 -14.95
N VAL A 11 0.73 -11.66 -14.13
CA VAL A 11 0.65 -10.85 -12.91
C VAL A 11 1.37 -9.53 -13.16
N THR A 12 0.61 -8.44 -13.21
CA THR A 12 1.10 -7.12 -13.59
C THR A 12 1.42 -6.21 -12.39
N ARG A 13 1.23 -6.68 -11.18
CA ARG A 13 1.51 -5.92 -9.94
C ARG A 13 3.01 -5.60 -9.81
N ALA A 14 3.31 -4.56 -9.04
CA ALA A 14 4.69 -4.24 -8.66
C ALA A 14 5.37 -5.46 -8.02
N VAL A 15 6.67 -5.63 -8.25
CA VAL A 15 7.44 -6.82 -7.89
C VAL A 15 7.21 -7.25 -6.44
N HIS A 16 7.31 -6.33 -5.49
CA HIS A 16 7.17 -6.64 -4.06
C HIS A 16 5.74 -7.03 -3.64
N GLN A 17 4.73 -6.74 -4.46
CA GLN A 17 3.33 -7.08 -4.19
C GLN A 17 2.85 -8.31 -4.97
N ALA A 18 3.66 -8.80 -5.90
CA ALA A 18 3.31 -9.92 -6.77
C ALA A 18 3.55 -11.29 -6.13
N ASP A 19 4.42 -11.39 -5.14
CA ASP A 19 4.90 -12.67 -4.61
C ASP A 19 3.77 -13.55 -4.07
N GLU A 20 2.91 -13.01 -3.22
CA GLU A 20 1.81 -13.79 -2.66
C GLU A 20 0.78 -14.19 -3.72
N LEU A 21 0.45 -13.29 -4.62
CA LEU A 21 -0.48 -13.59 -5.71
C LEU A 21 0.05 -14.70 -6.62
N CYS A 22 1.33 -14.63 -7.01
CA CYS A 22 1.97 -15.67 -7.80
C CYS A 22 1.95 -17.01 -7.07
N ARG A 23 2.25 -17.02 -5.77
CA ARG A 23 2.19 -18.23 -4.94
C ARG A 23 0.80 -18.85 -4.91
N LEU A 24 -0.25 -18.03 -4.78
CA LEU A 24 -1.64 -18.50 -4.78
C LEU A 24 -2.05 -19.05 -6.13
N ILE A 25 -1.63 -18.42 -7.23
CA ILE A 25 -1.88 -18.90 -8.60
C ILE A 25 -1.22 -20.26 -8.82
N GLU A 26 0.04 -20.40 -8.43
CA GLU A 26 0.80 -21.65 -8.56
C GLU A 26 0.19 -22.76 -7.69
N LYS A 27 -0.23 -22.43 -6.47
CA LYS A 27 -0.92 -23.34 -5.57
C LYS A 27 -2.25 -23.82 -6.14
N ALA A 28 -2.92 -23.00 -6.93
CA ALA A 28 -4.15 -23.37 -7.64
C ALA A 28 -3.91 -24.21 -8.89
N GLY A 29 -2.66 -24.49 -9.25
CA GLY A 29 -2.28 -25.34 -10.39
C GLY A 29 -2.07 -24.58 -11.70
N ALA A 30 -2.00 -23.26 -11.67
CA ALA A 30 -1.72 -22.44 -12.84
C ALA A 30 -0.26 -21.93 -12.84
N GLU A 31 0.21 -21.53 -14.00
CA GLU A 31 1.50 -20.85 -14.13
C GLU A 31 1.33 -19.35 -13.89
N ALA A 32 2.14 -18.78 -13.02
CA ALA A 32 2.18 -17.33 -12.80
C ALA A 32 3.33 -16.73 -13.61
N ILE A 33 2.99 -15.79 -14.50
CA ILE A 33 3.96 -15.05 -15.31
C ILE A 33 4.07 -13.64 -14.73
N ARG A 34 5.23 -13.30 -14.18
CA ARG A 34 5.50 -11.97 -13.64
C ARG A 34 5.76 -10.99 -14.77
N PHE A 35 4.93 -9.98 -14.86
CA PHE A 35 5.06 -8.89 -15.83
C PHE A 35 4.72 -7.55 -15.17
N PRO A 36 5.58 -7.07 -14.24
CA PRO A 36 5.29 -5.85 -13.51
C PRO A 36 5.28 -4.65 -14.45
N VAL A 37 4.15 -3.95 -14.51
CA VAL A 37 3.96 -2.75 -15.31
C VAL A 37 4.02 -1.48 -14.48
N THR A 38 4.11 -1.64 -13.16
CA THR A 38 4.17 -0.53 -12.19
C THR A 38 5.36 -0.73 -11.28
N LYS A 39 6.11 0.33 -11.07
CA LYS A 39 7.18 0.40 -10.07
C LYS A 39 6.78 1.41 -9.02
N ILE A 40 6.89 1.04 -7.75
CA ILE A 40 6.59 1.92 -6.62
C ILE A 40 7.91 2.36 -6.00
N ASP A 41 8.19 3.64 -6.07
CA ASP A 41 9.39 4.25 -5.48
C ASP A 41 9.02 5.29 -4.43
N PRO A 42 9.85 5.47 -3.38
CA PRO A 42 9.67 6.58 -2.44
C PRO A 42 9.82 7.93 -3.14
N VAL A 43 9.07 8.92 -2.68
CA VAL A 43 9.22 10.31 -3.11
C VAL A 43 10.14 11.03 -2.14
N ASP A 44 11.23 11.61 -2.64
CA ASP A 44 12.21 12.29 -1.79
C ASP A 44 12.13 13.81 -1.90
N ASP A 45 12.35 14.40 -3.05
CA ASP A 45 12.38 15.86 -3.23
C ASP A 45 11.24 16.34 -4.15
N ASP A 46 10.09 16.59 -3.56
CA ASP A 46 8.91 17.08 -4.28
C ASP A 46 8.37 18.34 -3.58
N PRO A 47 8.19 19.47 -4.30
CA PRO A 47 7.61 20.69 -3.72
C PRO A 47 6.21 20.50 -3.16
N VAL A 48 5.41 19.62 -3.77
CA VAL A 48 4.05 19.28 -3.26
C VAL A 48 4.15 18.55 -1.93
N LEU A 49 5.11 17.65 -1.78
CA LEU A 49 5.38 16.95 -0.52
C LEU A 49 5.80 17.93 0.58
N ALA A 50 6.72 18.84 0.28
CA ALA A 50 7.17 19.86 1.24
C ALA A 50 6.00 20.72 1.73
N GLN A 51 5.13 21.13 0.82
CA GLN A 51 3.93 21.89 1.13
C GLN A 51 2.95 21.11 2.03
N GLY A 52 2.77 19.83 1.75
CA GLY A 52 1.94 18.94 2.59
C GLY A 52 2.53 18.76 3.99
N LEU A 53 3.84 18.64 4.11
CA LEU A 53 4.53 18.52 5.40
C LEU A 53 4.41 19.79 6.24
N ASP A 54 4.43 20.98 5.62
CA ASP A 54 4.22 22.24 6.31
C ASP A 54 2.81 22.34 6.92
N ALA A 55 1.82 21.75 6.26
CA ALA A 55 0.44 21.74 6.73
C ALA A 55 0.11 20.58 7.70
N LEU A 56 1.04 19.67 7.93
CA LEU A 56 0.81 18.42 8.66
C LEU A 56 0.22 18.63 10.07
N ASP A 57 0.69 19.64 10.77
CA ASP A 57 0.27 19.91 12.15
C ASP A 57 -1.17 20.45 12.24
N GLN A 58 -1.77 20.81 11.13
CA GLN A 58 -3.12 21.40 11.04
C GLN A 58 -4.16 20.46 10.47
N ILE A 59 -3.78 19.23 10.08
CA ILE A 59 -4.74 18.31 9.49
C ILE A 59 -5.67 17.74 10.55
N GLU A 60 -6.92 17.55 10.16
CA GLU A 60 -7.95 16.93 10.98
C GLU A 60 -8.24 15.48 10.53
N ILE A 61 -8.02 15.19 9.26
CA ILE A 61 -8.30 13.88 8.66
C ILE A 61 -7.17 13.51 7.71
N ALA A 62 -6.63 12.31 7.86
CA ALA A 62 -5.72 11.70 6.90
C ALA A 62 -6.39 10.50 6.25
N ILE A 63 -6.40 10.45 4.92
CA ILE A 63 -7.00 9.35 4.15
C ILE A 63 -5.91 8.59 3.42
N PHE A 64 -5.76 7.30 3.73
CA PHE A 64 -4.82 6.42 3.05
C PHE A 64 -5.56 5.60 1.99
N VAL A 65 -5.15 5.74 0.74
CA VAL A 65 -5.85 5.16 -0.42
C VAL A 65 -5.31 3.81 -0.85
N SER A 66 -4.18 3.38 -0.29
CA SER A 66 -3.57 2.09 -0.64
C SER A 66 -2.61 1.61 0.46
N PRO A 67 -2.29 0.30 0.49
CA PRO A 67 -1.23 -0.22 1.38
C PRO A 67 0.13 0.44 1.12
N ASN A 68 0.46 0.75 -0.14
CA ASN A 68 1.69 1.47 -0.49
C ASN A 68 1.72 2.88 0.10
N ALA A 69 0.60 3.61 0.03
CA ALA A 69 0.51 4.94 0.65
C ALA A 69 0.78 4.87 2.15
N ALA A 70 0.25 3.87 2.84
CA ALA A 70 0.51 3.64 4.26
C ALA A 70 2.00 3.34 4.51
N THR A 71 2.56 2.38 3.78
CA THR A 71 3.96 1.95 3.94
C THR A 71 4.93 3.09 3.70
N TYR A 72 4.85 3.73 2.54
CA TYR A 72 5.80 4.78 2.15
C TYR A 72 5.54 6.10 2.89
N GLY A 73 4.28 6.45 3.11
CA GLY A 73 3.91 7.66 3.84
C GLY A 73 4.37 7.63 5.30
N LEU A 74 4.09 6.55 6.01
CA LEU A 74 4.53 6.41 7.41
C LEU A 74 6.05 6.28 7.53
N SER A 75 6.70 5.60 6.59
CA SER A 75 8.16 5.51 6.56
C SER A 75 8.80 6.89 6.35
N LEU A 76 8.21 7.72 5.49
CA LEU A 76 8.67 9.08 5.27
C LEU A 76 8.52 9.93 6.55
N LEU A 77 7.35 9.89 7.18
CA LEU A 77 7.12 10.64 8.42
C LEU A 77 8.08 10.21 9.53
N ALA A 78 8.32 8.91 9.68
CA ALA A 78 9.28 8.38 10.66
C ALA A 78 10.71 8.88 10.38
N ARG A 79 11.13 8.87 9.11
CA ARG A 79 12.44 9.35 8.69
C ARG A 79 12.64 10.85 8.99
N LEU A 80 11.57 11.63 8.88
CA LEU A 80 11.58 13.07 9.15
C LEU A 80 11.27 13.42 10.61
N ASP A 81 11.11 12.41 11.47
CA ASP A 81 10.70 12.58 12.86
C ASP A 81 9.39 13.40 12.99
N ARG A 82 8.44 13.09 12.12
CA ARG A 82 7.14 13.75 12.06
C ARG A 82 6.02 12.74 12.31
N CYS A 83 4.91 13.22 12.84
CA CYS A 83 3.71 12.41 13.04
C CYS A 83 2.46 13.25 12.78
N PHE A 84 1.31 12.57 12.62
CA PHE A 84 0.02 13.25 12.58
C PHE A 84 -0.32 13.85 13.94
N PRO A 85 -1.12 14.94 13.97
CA PRO A 85 -1.70 15.40 15.23
C PRO A 85 -2.43 14.27 15.96
N GLU A 86 -2.36 14.26 17.28
CA GLU A 86 -2.91 13.18 18.10
C GLU A 86 -4.42 13.03 17.94
N ASP A 87 -5.12 14.12 17.67
CA ASP A 87 -6.56 14.18 17.45
C ASP A 87 -6.98 13.99 15.97
N ALA A 88 -6.02 13.90 15.06
CA ALA A 88 -6.33 13.64 13.66
C ALA A 88 -6.95 12.25 13.47
N ARG A 89 -8.01 12.18 12.70
CA ARG A 89 -8.64 10.92 12.32
C ARG A 89 -7.97 10.32 11.10
N VAL A 90 -7.72 9.03 11.15
CA VAL A 90 -7.09 8.28 10.04
C VAL A 90 -8.12 7.35 9.42
N LEU A 91 -8.33 7.50 8.13
CA LEU A 91 -9.26 6.70 7.35
C LEU A 91 -8.48 5.84 6.36
N ALA A 92 -8.91 4.60 6.18
CA ALA A 92 -8.37 3.69 5.18
C ALA A 92 -9.47 3.32 4.19
N VAL A 93 -9.16 3.28 2.90
CA VAL A 93 -10.15 2.95 1.86
C VAL A 93 -10.45 1.45 1.76
N GLY A 94 -9.67 0.61 2.42
CA GLY A 94 -9.89 -0.83 2.41
C GLY A 94 -9.19 -1.57 3.55
N PRO A 95 -9.53 -2.86 3.76
CA PRO A 95 -9.00 -3.64 4.89
C PRO A 95 -7.48 -3.87 4.79
N GLY A 96 -6.92 -4.00 3.60
CA GLY A 96 -5.48 -4.15 3.41
C GLY A 96 -4.70 -2.92 3.85
N THR A 97 -5.20 -1.73 3.51
CA THR A 97 -4.63 -0.45 3.96
C THR A 97 -4.77 -0.29 5.47
N ALA A 98 -5.95 -0.59 6.03
CA ALA A 98 -6.19 -0.54 7.46
C ALA A 98 -5.22 -1.44 8.25
N ARG A 99 -4.94 -2.63 7.73
CA ARG A 99 -4.01 -3.58 8.33
C ARG A 99 -2.59 -3.04 8.35
N GLN A 100 -2.13 -2.45 7.24
CA GLN A 100 -0.80 -1.82 7.17
C GLN A 100 -0.66 -0.66 8.17
N LEU A 101 -1.69 0.13 8.34
CA LEU A 101 -1.71 1.22 9.31
C LEU A 101 -1.65 0.68 10.74
N SER A 102 -2.49 -0.31 11.07
CA SER A 102 -2.55 -0.92 12.40
C SER A 102 -1.26 -1.62 12.78
N ASP A 103 -0.62 -2.33 11.84
CA ASP A 103 0.67 -3.00 12.06
C ASP A 103 1.80 -2.00 12.38
N ARG A 104 1.64 -0.74 11.99
CA ARG A 104 2.57 0.35 12.28
C ARG A 104 2.15 1.23 13.46
N GLY A 105 1.17 0.79 14.24
CA GLY A 105 0.72 1.46 15.45
C GLY A 105 -0.23 2.63 15.21
N ILE A 106 -0.78 2.77 14.01
CA ILE A 106 -1.75 3.83 13.69
C ILE A 106 -3.17 3.32 13.95
N ARG A 107 -3.93 4.05 14.75
CA ARG A 107 -5.34 3.76 14.98
C ARG A 107 -6.17 4.23 13.79
N VAL A 108 -6.85 3.29 13.14
CA VAL A 108 -7.75 3.57 12.03
C VAL A 108 -9.13 3.90 12.55
N SER A 109 -9.64 5.08 12.21
CA SER A 109 -10.94 5.57 12.69
C SER A 109 -12.11 5.00 11.91
N ALA A 110 -11.94 4.77 10.61
CA ALA A 110 -13.00 4.18 9.77
C ALA A 110 -12.43 3.52 8.51
N VAL A 111 -13.12 2.49 8.06
CA VAL A 111 -12.91 1.79 6.79
C VAL A 111 -14.29 1.63 6.14
N PRO A 112 -14.46 1.85 4.83
CA PRO A 112 -15.73 1.61 4.16
C PRO A 112 -16.20 0.16 4.31
N LYS A 113 -17.51 -0.02 4.39
CA LYS A 113 -18.15 -1.35 4.43
C LYS A 113 -18.21 -1.97 3.03
#